data_54e4ece64710d7def2214f9efe292e4d
#
_entry.id   54e4ece64710d7def2214f9efe292e4d
#
_cell.length_a   1.000
_cell.length_b   1.000
_cell.length_c   1.000
_cell.angle_alpha   90.00
_cell.angle_beta   90.00
_cell.angle_gamma   90.00
#
_symmetry.space_group_name_H-M   'P 1'
#
loop_
_entity.id
_entity.type
_entity.pdbx_description
1 polymer ?
#
loop_
_entity_poly.entity_id
_entity_poly.type
_entity_poly.pdbx_seq_one_letter_code
_entity_poly.pdbx_strand_id
1 'polypeptide(L)'
;MRRVLFAILCVIGLGVTTEASAQIDLGKALGALLNEAAAVQSTPDYYAKLREGAPSKSKIVGTWKYLSARVEYLGVNSVAQVAVPQLESFIAAELKNNGIVEGCCSLTINRNGSATISAGGVGYDGSYTYDQSTAKAKASYKHDNHTYNVSGYLKLSSSRLMVLVDMRDVLRELTYMSPKLANDQNFLMVKGIVDSFSDIYLSVLFTK
;
A
#
# COMPACT_ATOMS: atom_id res chain seq x y z
N MET A 1 -11.51 14.78 -13.76
CA MET A 1 -10.37 15.06 -12.85
C MET A 1 -10.29 14.12 -11.64
N ARG A 2 -11.37 13.83 -10.88
CA ARG A 2 -11.33 12.89 -9.73
C ARG A 2 -10.80 11.47 -10.03
N ARG A 3 -11.04 10.93 -11.24
CA ARG A 3 -10.65 9.54 -11.63
C ARG A 3 -9.15 9.33 -11.78
N VAL A 4 -8.41 10.35 -11.96
CA VAL A 4 -6.99 10.34 -12.32
C VAL A 4 -6.09 10.33 -11.07
N LEU A 5 -6.47 11.09 -10.05
CA LEU A 5 -5.86 11.04 -8.71
C LEU A 5 -5.99 9.65 -8.09
N PHE A 6 -7.09 9.02 -8.39
CA PHE A 6 -7.43 7.65 -8.08
C PHE A 6 -6.40 6.62 -8.58
N ALA A 7 -5.83 6.81 -9.75
CA ALA A 7 -4.98 5.81 -10.34
C ALA A 7 -3.63 5.62 -9.62
N ILE A 8 -3.08 6.67 -9.02
CA ILE A 8 -1.81 6.58 -8.29
C ILE A 8 -2.03 6.00 -6.90
N LEU A 9 -3.13 6.36 -6.26
CA LEU A 9 -3.54 5.74 -5.02
C LEU A 9 -4.33 4.46 -5.26
N CYS A 10 -4.75 4.19 -6.47
CA CYS A 10 -5.27 2.90 -6.86
C CYS A 10 -4.16 1.85 -7.00
N VAL A 11 -2.94 2.23 -7.29
CA VAL A 11 -1.78 1.40 -6.99
C VAL A 11 -1.51 1.39 -5.48
N ILE A 12 -2.02 2.35 -4.73
CA ILE A 12 -1.82 2.56 -3.31
C ILE A 12 -3.12 2.48 -2.49
N GLY A 13 -4.32 2.53 -3.08
CA GLY A 13 -5.51 2.43 -2.23
C GLY A 13 -6.81 2.98 -2.80
N LEU A 14 -7.76 2.71 -2.24
CA LEU A 14 -9.15 2.96 -1.91
C LEU A 14 -9.82 4.10 -2.70
N GLY A 15 -10.67 3.73 -3.58
CA GLY A 15 -11.70 4.59 -4.12
C GLY A 15 -13.02 4.42 -3.37
N VAL A 16 -13.49 5.45 -2.77
CA VAL A 16 -14.77 5.44 -2.08
C VAL A 16 -15.91 5.72 -3.05
N THR A 17 -16.64 4.70 -3.43
CA THR A 17 -18.01 4.84 -3.88
C THR A 17 -18.93 4.45 -2.73
N THR A 18 -19.75 5.39 -2.30
CA THR A 18 -20.80 5.17 -1.30
C THR A 18 -21.92 4.34 -1.91
N GLU A 19 -21.78 3.03 -1.92
CA GLU A 19 -22.90 2.10 -2.05
C GLU A 19 -22.67 0.89 -1.14
N ALA A 20 -23.70 0.53 -0.42
CA ALA A 20 -23.80 -0.44 0.66
C ALA A 20 -22.90 -1.66 0.51
N SER A 21 -21.80 -1.68 1.22
CA SER A 21 -21.02 -2.89 1.44
C SER A 21 -21.58 -3.62 2.67
N ALA A 22 -21.64 -4.94 2.56
CA ALA A 22 -22.07 -5.81 3.65
C ALA A 22 -21.31 -5.45 4.94
N GLN A 23 -22.07 -5.10 5.96
CA GLN A 23 -21.56 -4.75 7.28
C GLN A 23 -20.90 -5.98 7.90
N ILE A 24 -19.58 -6.09 7.73
CA ILE A 24 -18.79 -7.07 8.49
C ILE A 24 -18.71 -6.51 9.91
N ASP A 25 -19.22 -7.24 10.89
CA ASP A 25 -19.19 -6.86 12.32
C ASP A 25 -17.77 -7.03 12.90
N LEU A 26 -16.81 -6.32 12.27
CA LEU A 26 -15.41 -6.26 12.68
C LEU A 26 -15.24 -5.58 14.03
N GLY A 27 -16.16 -4.69 14.41
CA GLY A 27 -16.06 -3.93 15.65
C GLY A 27 -16.15 -4.82 16.89
N LYS A 28 -17.00 -5.86 16.88
CA LYS A 28 -17.09 -6.82 18.00
C LYS A 28 -15.90 -7.77 18.06
N ALA A 29 -15.44 -8.26 16.92
CA ALA A 29 -14.27 -9.14 16.85
C ALA A 29 -13.00 -8.41 17.31
N LEU A 30 -12.81 -7.16 16.90
CA LEU A 30 -11.68 -6.32 17.29
C LEU A 30 -11.71 -5.89 18.76
N GLY A 31 -12.86 -5.52 19.29
CA GLY A 31 -12.99 -5.10 20.70
C GLY A 31 -12.57 -6.21 21.68
N ALA A 32 -12.86 -7.48 21.37
CA ALA A 32 -12.42 -8.62 22.17
C ALA A 32 -10.91 -8.88 22.04
N LEU A 33 -10.33 -8.64 20.85
CA LEU A 33 -8.95 -8.92 20.52
C LEU A 33 -7.98 -7.84 21.00
N LEU A 34 -8.38 -6.56 21.02
CA LEU A 34 -7.53 -5.45 21.48
C LEU A 34 -7.21 -5.52 22.98
N ASN A 35 -8.03 -6.20 23.78
CA ASN A 35 -7.78 -6.41 25.20
C ASN A 35 -6.69 -7.46 25.50
N GLU A 36 -6.31 -8.30 24.52
CA GLU A 36 -5.27 -9.32 24.68
C GLU A 36 -3.90 -8.93 24.07
N ALA A 37 -3.79 -7.78 23.40
CA ALA A 37 -2.66 -7.46 22.52
C ALA A 37 -1.42 -6.85 23.21
N ALA A 38 -1.14 -7.14 24.45
CA ALA A 38 -0.07 -6.47 25.23
C ALA A 38 1.34 -7.07 25.08
N ALA A 39 1.68 -7.86 24.06
CA ALA A 39 3.03 -8.36 23.86
C ALA A 39 3.56 -8.04 22.46
N VAL A 40 4.30 -6.95 22.34
CA VAL A 40 5.07 -6.64 21.13
C VAL A 40 6.26 -7.58 21.04
N GLN A 41 6.20 -8.57 20.16
CA GLN A 41 7.38 -9.34 19.74
C GLN A 41 7.92 -8.76 18.43
N SER A 42 9.19 -8.37 18.44
CA SER A 42 9.89 -7.93 17.24
C SER A 42 10.16 -9.10 16.29
N THR A 43 10.05 -8.88 14.99
CA THR A 43 10.37 -9.84 13.93
C THR A 43 11.70 -9.53 13.25
N PRO A 44 12.83 -9.99 13.78
CA PRO A 44 14.13 -9.72 13.16
C PRO A 44 14.30 -10.35 11.78
N ASP A 45 13.68 -11.50 11.53
CA ASP A 45 14.00 -12.36 10.38
C ASP A 45 13.42 -11.85 9.05
N TYR A 46 12.23 -11.26 9.02
CA TYR A 46 11.63 -10.82 7.75
C TYR A 46 12.37 -9.63 7.13
N TYR A 47 12.73 -8.63 7.93
CA TYR A 47 13.51 -7.50 7.45
C TYR A 47 14.93 -7.88 7.03
N ALA A 48 15.52 -8.91 7.64
CA ALA A 48 16.76 -9.51 7.18
C ALA A 48 16.58 -10.11 5.78
N LYS A 49 15.54 -10.91 5.55
CA LYS A 49 15.21 -11.49 4.23
C LYS A 49 14.91 -10.41 3.17
N LEU A 50 14.28 -9.29 3.55
CA LEU A 50 14.10 -8.17 2.62
C LEU A 50 15.44 -7.56 2.20
N ARG A 51 16.37 -7.36 3.13
CA ARG A 51 17.71 -6.84 2.84
C ARG A 51 18.52 -7.78 1.99
N GLU A 52 18.51 -9.08 2.27
CA GLU A 52 19.18 -10.11 1.47
C GLU A 52 18.64 -10.17 0.03
N GLY A 53 17.32 -10.01 -0.14
CA GLY A 53 16.63 -9.98 -1.43
C GLY A 53 16.56 -8.60 -2.08
N ALA A 54 17.25 -7.59 -1.55
CA ALA A 54 17.19 -6.23 -2.06
C ALA A 54 17.75 -6.14 -3.49
N PRO A 55 16.96 -5.66 -4.47
CA PRO A 55 17.42 -5.54 -5.84
C PRO A 55 18.49 -4.46 -5.98
N SER A 56 19.43 -4.61 -6.89
CA SER A 56 20.29 -3.49 -7.28
C SER A 56 19.46 -2.40 -7.96
N LYS A 57 19.89 -1.13 -7.82
CA LYS A 57 19.19 0.01 -8.41
C LYS A 57 18.99 -0.14 -9.93
N SER A 58 19.95 -0.74 -10.63
CA SER A 58 19.87 -0.98 -12.07
C SER A 58 18.76 -1.98 -12.45
N LYS A 59 18.46 -2.95 -11.60
CA LYS A 59 17.44 -3.98 -11.85
C LYS A 59 16.01 -3.48 -11.68
N ILE A 60 15.78 -2.46 -10.82
CA ILE A 60 14.47 -1.87 -10.64
C ILE A 60 14.11 -0.85 -11.73
N VAL A 61 15.10 -0.34 -12.46
CA VAL A 61 14.88 0.62 -13.56
C VAL A 61 14.12 -0.04 -14.71
N GLY A 62 13.14 0.68 -15.24
CA GLY A 62 12.30 0.26 -16.36
C GLY A 62 10.82 0.50 -16.11
N THR A 63 10.02 0.02 -17.04
CA THR A 63 8.54 0.11 -16.94
C THR A 63 7.98 -1.22 -16.48
N TRP A 64 7.13 -1.13 -15.45
CA TRP A 64 6.53 -2.23 -14.73
C TRP A 64 5.01 -2.12 -14.81
N LYS A 65 4.32 -3.15 -15.26
CA LYS A 65 2.85 -3.19 -15.34
C LYS A 65 2.27 -3.74 -14.04
N TYR A 66 1.22 -3.11 -13.55
CA TYR A 66 0.49 -3.58 -12.36
C TYR A 66 -0.06 -4.99 -12.60
N LEU A 67 0.14 -5.86 -11.63
CA LEU A 67 -0.37 -7.23 -11.64
C LEU A 67 -1.45 -7.43 -10.59
N SER A 68 -1.14 -7.13 -9.33
CA SER A 68 -2.07 -7.29 -8.20
C SER A 68 -1.61 -6.48 -6.99
N ALA A 69 -2.51 -6.36 -6.01
CA ALA A 69 -2.14 -5.87 -4.67
C ALA A 69 -2.80 -6.73 -3.60
N ARG A 70 -2.14 -6.82 -2.45
CA ARG A 70 -2.64 -7.52 -1.26
C ARG A 70 -2.11 -6.85 0.00
N VAL A 71 -2.72 -7.14 1.14
CA VAL A 71 -2.21 -6.69 2.43
C VAL A 71 -1.27 -7.76 2.99
N GLU A 72 -0.09 -7.35 3.44
CA GLU A 72 0.88 -8.23 4.10
C GLU A 72 1.15 -7.71 5.51
N TYR A 73 1.13 -8.63 6.47
CA TYR A 73 1.58 -8.38 7.82
C TYR A 73 2.93 -9.07 8.05
N LEU A 74 3.92 -8.29 8.42
CA LEU A 74 5.29 -8.76 8.60
C LEU A 74 5.66 -8.98 10.07
N GLY A 75 4.72 -8.70 10.97
CA GLY A 75 4.87 -8.91 12.40
C GLY A 75 4.52 -10.33 12.86
N VAL A 76 4.61 -10.58 14.16
CA VAL A 76 4.33 -11.89 14.79
C VAL A 76 3.11 -11.86 15.73
N ASN A 77 2.40 -10.72 15.81
CA ASN A 77 1.23 -10.61 16.67
C ASN A 77 0.08 -11.47 16.12
N SER A 78 -0.41 -12.42 16.89
CA SER A 78 -1.47 -13.34 16.48
C SER A 78 -2.80 -12.65 16.19
N VAL A 79 -3.10 -11.55 16.89
CA VAL A 79 -4.30 -10.77 16.68
C VAL A 79 -4.27 -10.06 15.33
N ALA A 80 -3.13 -9.46 14.98
CA ALA A 80 -2.94 -8.87 13.67
C ALA A 80 -3.06 -9.90 12.55
N GLN A 81 -2.56 -11.13 12.75
CA GLN A 81 -2.71 -12.22 11.78
C GLN A 81 -4.17 -12.59 11.50
N VAL A 82 -5.06 -12.43 12.46
CA VAL A 82 -6.52 -12.64 12.27
C VAL A 82 -7.19 -11.43 11.62
N ALA A 83 -6.75 -10.22 11.95
CA ALA A 83 -7.35 -8.98 11.43
C ALA A 83 -6.95 -8.69 9.97
N VAL A 84 -5.73 -9.02 9.58
CA VAL A 84 -5.18 -8.72 8.25
C VAL A 84 -5.97 -9.34 7.09
N PRO A 85 -6.43 -10.61 7.12
CA PRO A 85 -7.26 -11.16 6.05
C PRO A 85 -8.57 -10.41 5.81
N GLN A 86 -9.15 -9.83 6.85
CA GLN A 86 -10.36 -9.02 6.74
C GLN A 86 -10.05 -7.67 6.09
N LEU A 87 -8.94 -7.04 6.48
CA LEU A 87 -8.43 -5.85 5.84
C LEU A 87 -8.09 -6.11 4.35
N GLU A 88 -7.48 -7.26 4.04
CA GLU A 88 -7.18 -7.66 2.67
C GLU A 88 -8.46 -7.80 1.82
N SER A 89 -9.49 -8.46 2.36
CA SER A 89 -10.77 -8.62 1.68
C SER A 89 -11.43 -7.28 1.38
N PHE A 90 -11.38 -6.35 2.33
CA PHE A 90 -11.89 -4.98 2.15
C PHE A 90 -11.11 -4.24 1.05
N ILE A 91 -9.79 -4.23 1.13
CA ILE A 91 -8.91 -3.59 0.13
C ILE A 91 -9.13 -4.19 -1.27
N ALA A 92 -9.21 -5.52 -1.38
CA ALA A 92 -9.42 -6.20 -2.65
C ALA A 92 -10.78 -5.82 -3.28
N ALA A 93 -11.84 -5.72 -2.46
CA ALA A 93 -13.16 -5.28 -2.92
C ALA A 93 -13.11 -3.84 -3.44
N GLU A 94 -12.48 -2.93 -2.69
CA GLU A 94 -12.34 -1.53 -3.08
C GLU A 94 -11.50 -1.36 -4.36
N LEU A 95 -10.40 -2.07 -4.50
CA LEU A 95 -9.60 -2.04 -5.72
C LEU A 95 -10.43 -2.47 -6.93
N LYS A 96 -11.18 -3.58 -6.82
CA LYS A 96 -12.05 -4.09 -7.88
C LYS A 96 -13.16 -3.11 -8.23
N ASN A 97 -13.85 -2.55 -7.23
CA ASN A 97 -14.94 -1.58 -7.42
C ASN A 97 -14.46 -0.32 -8.14
N ASN A 98 -13.20 0.02 -8.02
CA ASN A 98 -12.56 1.17 -8.67
C ASN A 98 -11.87 0.83 -9.99
N GLY A 99 -12.05 -0.39 -10.50
CA GLY A 99 -11.51 -0.80 -11.80
C GLY A 99 -10.00 -1.05 -11.77
N ILE A 100 -9.42 -1.31 -10.58
CA ILE A 100 -8.01 -1.63 -10.43
C ILE A 100 -7.82 -3.11 -10.68
N VAL A 101 -7.55 -3.41 -11.92
CA VAL A 101 -7.35 -4.77 -12.42
C VAL A 101 -5.95 -4.88 -13.05
N GLU A 102 -5.51 -6.09 -13.30
CA GLU A 102 -4.24 -6.35 -13.96
C GLU A 102 -4.07 -5.48 -15.22
N GLY A 103 -2.92 -4.86 -15.36
CA GLY A 103 -2.57 -4.01 -16.50
C GLY A 103 -3.22 -2.61 -16.50
N CYS A 104 -4.05 -2.26 -15.52
CA CYS A 104 -4.72 -0.95 -15.47
C CYS A 104 -3.75 0.24 -15.38
N CYS A 105 -2.56 0.01 -14.86
CA CYS A 105 -1.56 1.04 -14.67
C CYS A 105 -0.13 0.50 -14.80
N SER A 106 0.82 1.41 -14.91
CA SER A 106 2.24 1.08 -14.97
C SER A 106 3.07 2.06 -14.13
N LEU A 107 4.19 1.54 -13.62
CA LEU A 107 5.21 2.28 -12.88
C LEU A 107 6.50 2.31 -13.71
N THR A 108 6.94 3.48 -14.12
CA THR A 108 8.25 3.68 -14.77
C THR A 108 9.23 4.25 -13.75
N ILE A 109 10.34 3.55 -13.55
CA ILE A 109 11.43 3.94 -12.64
C ILE A 109 12.66 4.31 -13.47
N ASN A 110 13.18 5.51 -13.30
CA ASN A 110 14.32 6.02 -14.02
C ASN A 110 15.59 6.04 -13.17
N ARG A 111 16.76 5.97 -13.82
CA ARG A 111 18.07 5.99 -13.12
C ARG A 111 18.35 7.29 -12.37
N ASN A 112 17.79 8.40 -12.85
CA ASN A 112 17.98 9.74 -12.29
C ASN A 112 17.19 9.99 -10.99
N GLY A 113 16.42 9.00 -10.51
CA GLY A 113 15.59 9.16 -9.31
C GLY A 113 14.18 9.69 -9.59
N SER A 114 13.80 9.87 -10.85
CA SER A 114 12.41 10.14 -11.21
C SER A 114 11.63 8.84 -11.37
N ALA A 115 10.34 8.90 -11.09
CA ALA A 115 9.40 7.81 -11.34
C ALA A 115 8.09 8.39 -11.88
N THR A 116 7.46 7.65 -12.79
CA THR A 116 6.16 8.03 -13.35
C THR A 116 5.18 6.88 -13.16
N ILE A 117 4.01 7.16 -12.60
CA ILE A 117 2.89 6.23 -12.59
C ILE A 117 1.93 6.64 -13.70
N SER A 118 1.62 5.72 -14.61
CA SER A 118 0.70 5.97 -15.70
C SER A 118 -0.56 5.13 -15.51
N ALA A 119 -1.74 5.77 -15.56
CA ALA A 119 -3.01 5.09 -15.41
C ALA A 119 -4.09 5.83 -16.22
N GLY A 120 -4.93 5.07 -16.94
CA GLY A 120 -5.98 5.66 -17.78
C GLY A 120 -5.47 6.65 -18.82
N GLY A 121 -4.24 6.50 -19.32
CA GLY A 121 -3.60 7.40 -20.29
C GLY A 121 -2.99 8.67 -19.70
N VAL A 122 -3.01 8.83 -18.38
CA VAL A 122 -2.41 9.99 -17.69
C VAL A 122 -1.18 9.57 -16.92
N GLY A 123 -0.09 10.35 -17.04
CA GLY A 123 1.16 10.15 -16.30
C GLY A 123 1.24 11.08 -15.08
N TYR A 124 1.75 10.55 -13.98
CA TYR A 124 2.01 11.26 -12.73
C TYR A 124 3.48 11.15 -12.40
N ASP A 125 4.16 12.26 -12.53
CA ASP A 125 5.59 12.32 -12.29
C ASP A 125 5.89 12.58 -10.82
N GLY A 126 6.90 11.87 -10.35
CA GLY A 126 7.38 11.95 -8.99
C GLY A 126 8.88 11.68 -8.92
N SER A 127 9.36 11.61 -7.70
CA SER A 127 10.73 11.22 -7.40
C SER A 127 10.75 10.04 -6.45
N TYR A 128 11.85 9.28 -6.49
CA TYR A 128 12.10 8.23 -5.53
C TYR A 128 13.55 8.23 -5.05
N THR A 129 13.73 7.75 -3.85
CA THR A 129 15.03 7.34 -3.31
C THR A 129 14.98 5.86 -2.96
N TYR A 130 16.07 5.16 -3.17
CA TYR A 130 16.19 3.75 -2.84
C TYR A 130 17.55 3.46 -2.24
N ASP A 131 17.54 2.85 -1.07
CA ASP A 131 18.73 2.35 -0.37
C ASP A 131 18.74 0.82 -0.45
N GLN A 132 19.67 0.29 -1.26
CA GLN A 132 19.82 -1.15 -1.44
C GLN A 132 20.24 -1.87 -0.16
N SER A 133 21.02 -1.22 0.71
CA SER A 133 21.52 -1.85 1.95
C SER A 133 20.41 -2.20 2.94
N THR A 134 19.32 -1.46 2.87
CA THR A 134 18.13 -1.63 3.73
C THR A 134 16.90 -2.12 2.98
N ALA A 135 16.98 -2.23 1.66
CA ALA A 135 15.84 -2.45 0.75
C ALA A 135 14.77 -1.34 0.82
N LYS A 136 15.03 -0.24 1.53
CA LYS A 136 14.06 0.85 1.75
C LYS A 136 13.94 1.75 0.53
N ALA A 137 12.71 2.10 0.21
CA ALA A 137 12.37 3.10 -0.80
C ALA A 137 11.48 4.18 -0.19
N LYS A 138 11.64 5.39 -0.68
CA LYS A 138 10.70 6.50 -0.44
C LYS A 138 10.33 7.08 -1.78
N ALA A 139 9.06 7.36 -1.98
CA ALA A 139 8.58 8.03 -3.17
C ALA A 139 7.76 9.26 -2.78
N SER A 140 7.86 10.29 -3.59
CA SER A 140 7.04 11.50 -3.45
C SER A 140 6.58 11.98 -4.80
N TYR A 141 5.36 12.49 -4.85
CA TYR A 141 4.86 13.19 -6.01
C TYR A 141 4.02 14.40 -5.57
N LYS A 142 3.94 15.39 -6.44
CA LYS A 142 3.20 16.60 -6.17
C LYS A 142 1.96 16.66 -7.06
N HIS A 143 0.82 16.91 -6.43
CA HIS A 143 -0.43 17.11 -7.15
C HIS A 143 -1.26 18.17 -6.42
N ASP A 144 -1.83 19.09 -7.19
CA ASP A 144 -2.42 20.32 -6.67
C ASP A 144 -1.43 21.01 -5.73
N ASN A 145 -1.68 21.39 -4.58
CA ASN A 145 -0.73 22.02 -3.65
C ASN A 145 -0.22 21.06 -2.56
N HIS A 146 -0.46 19.76 -2.72
CA HIS A 146 -0.01 18.76 -1.75
C HIS A 146 1.13 17.92 -2.31
N THR A 147 2.11 17.59 -1.44
CA THR A 147 3.17 16.62 -1.73
C THR A 147 2.85 15.32 -1.03
N TYR A 148 2.56 14.31 -1.79
CA TYR A 148 2.27 12.96 -1.33
C TYR A 148 3.57 12.20 -1.08
N ASN A 149 3.67 11.53 0.06
CA ASN A 149 4.87 10.82 0.45
C ASN A 149 4.52 9.42 0.95
N VAL A 150 5.20 8.44 0.39
CA VAL A 150 5.07 7.05 0.82
C VAL A 150 6.44 6.43 1.05
N SER A 151 6.53 5.55 2.02
CA SER A 151 7.72 4.79 2.33
C SER A 151 7.44 3.29 2.32
N GLY A 152 8.49 2.49 2.13
CA GLY A 152 8.33 1.06 2.10
C GLY A 152 9.59 0.32 1.66
N TYR A 153 9.42 -0.85 1.09
CA TYR A 153 10.50 -1.72 0.68
C TYR A 153 10.32 -2.22 -0.76
N LEU A 154 11.43 -2.50 -1.42
CA LEU A 154 11.43 -3.11 -2.75
C LEU A 154 12.02 -4.51 -2.69
N LYS A 155 11.34 -5.45 -3.35
CA LYS A 155 11.82 -6.82 -3.55
C LYS A 155 11.66 -7.19 -5.02
N LEU A 156 12.66 -7.86 -5.57
CA LEU A 156 12.61 -8.36 -6.94
C LEU A 156 12.72 -9.89 -6.93
N SER A 157 11.78 -10.55 -7.58
CA SER A 157 11.80 -12.00 -7.77
C SER A 157 11.57 -12.29 -9.25
N SER A 158 12.58 -12.83 -9.91
CA SER A 158 12.56 -13.08 -11.35
C SER A 158 12.20 -11.81 -12.16
N SER A 159 11.05 -11.79 -12.79
CA SER A 159 10.51 -10.65 -13.57
C SER A 159 9.46 -9.82 -12.81
N ARG A 160 9.30 -10.02 -11.49
CA ARG A 160 8.27 -9.37 -10.69
C ARG A 160 8.90 -8.43 -9.68
N LEU A 161 8.49 -7.16 -9.72
CA LEU A 161 8.83 -6.15 -8.72
C LEU A 161 7.69 -6.07 -7.71
N MET A 162 8.01 -6.32 -6.45
CA MET A 162 7.11 -6.11 -5.32
C MET A 162 7.47 -4.79 -4.63
N VAL A 163 6.49 -3.95 -4.45
CA VAL A 163 6.59 -2.68 -3.71
C VAL A 163 5.73 -2.84 -2.46
N LEU A 164 6.37 -2.90 -1.31
CA LEU A 164 5.71 -2.91 0.00
C LEU A 164 5.58 -1.48 0.48
N VAL A 165 4.37 -0.95 0.58
CA VAL A 165 4.10 0.42 1.05
C VAL A 165 3.55 0.36 2.47
N ASP A 166 4.08 1.16 3.39
CA ASP A 166 3.55 1.26 4.76
C ASP A 166 2.07 1.68 4.70
N MET A 167 1.20 0.87 5.30
CA MET A 167 -0.24 1.10 5.23
C MET A 167 -0.65 2.41 5.93
N ARG A 168 0.10 2.86 6.92
CA ARG A 168 -0.14 4.15 7.60
C ARG A 168 0.09 5.32 6.65
N ASP A 169 1.13 5.26 5.82
CA ASP A 169 1.37 6.26 4.78
C ASP A 169 0.21 6.28 3.78
N VAL A 170 -0.23 5.09 3.34
CA VAL A 170 -1.38 4.94 2.43
C VAL A 170 -2.63 5.61 2.99
N LEU A 171 -3.02 5.27 4.22
CA LEU A 171 -4.24 5.81 4.85
C LEU A 171 -4.15 7.32 5.11
N ARG A 172 -2.95 7.81 5.49
CA ARG A 172 -2.71 9.24 5.66
C ARG A 172 -2.94 10.00 4.35
N GLU A 173 -2.31 9.56 3.27
CA GLU A 173 -2.43 10.23 1.97
C GLU A 173 -3.86 10.14 1.42
N LEU A 174 -4.57 9.05 1.66
CA LEU A 174 -6.00 8.92 1.31
C LEU A 174 -6.88 9.97 2.01
N THR A 175 -6.62 10.26 3.27
CA THR A 175 -7.37 11.27 4.03
C THR A 175 -7.19 12.66 3.42
N TYR A 176 -5.99 13.00 2.95
CA TYR A 176 -5.74 14.27 2.24
C TYR A 176 -6.51 14.36 0.92
N MET A 177 -6.57 13.25 0.18
CA MET A 177 -7.26 13.23 -1.12
C MET A 177 -8.77 13.24 -1.01
N SER A 178 -9.30 12.60 0.00
CA SER A 178 -10.73 12.51 0.25
C SER A 178 -11.03 12.79 1.72
N PRO A 179 -11.19 14.07 2.10
CA PRO A 179 -11.51 14.45 3.48
C PRO A 179 -12.78 13.80 4.03
N LYS A 180 -13.68 13.35 3.16
CA LYS A 180 -14.89 12.62 3.56
C LYS A 180 -14.59 11.29 4.26
N LEU A 181 -13.44 10.67 3.94
CA LEU A 181 -13.00 9.43 4.59
C LEU A 181 -12.78 9.60 6.10
N ALA A 182 -12.43 10.79 6.55
CA ALA A 182 -12.25 11.05 7.98
C ALA A 182 -13.50 10.78 8.83
N ASN A 183 -14.68 10.72 8.19
CA ASN A 183 -15.96 10.42 8.84
C ASN A 183 -16.58 9.09 8.36
N ASP A 184 -15.91 8.34 7.50
CA ASP A 184 -16.38 7.03 7.04
C ASP A 184 -16.03 5.96 8.08
N GLN A 185 -17.05 5.24 8.57
CA GLN A 185 -16.88 4.26 9.65
C GLN A 185 -15.99 3.09 9.25
N ASN A 186 -16.07 2.62 7.99
CA ASN A 186 -15.24 1.52 7.51
C ASN A 186 -13.78 1.96 7.42
N PHE A 187 -13.54 3.18 6.93
CA PHE A 187 -12.20 3.75 6.88
C PHE A 187 -11.61 3.95 8.28
N LEU A 188 -12.39 4.47 9.23
CA LEU A 188 -11.95 4.65 10.61
C LEU A 188 -11.62 3.31 11.28
N MET A 189 -12.37 2.27 10.99
CA MET A 189 -12.10 0.92 11.48
C MET A 189 -10.79 0.36 10.89
N VAL A 190 -10.60 0.45 9.57
CA VAL A 190 -9.35 0.07 8.90
C VAL A 190 -8.17 0.84 9.49
N LYS A 191 -8.32 2.15 9.68
CA LYS A 191 -7.31 2.99 10.30
C LYS A 191 -7.00 2.54 11.74
N GLY A 192 -8.01 2.20 12.53
CA GLY A 192 -7.85 1.68 13.89
C GLY A 192 -7.01 0.39 13.93
N ILE A 193 -7.23 -0.53 12.99
CA ILE A 193 -6.41 -1.76 12.86
C ILE A 193 -4.96 -1.39 12.54
N VAL A 194 -4.76 -0.54 11.54
CA VAL A 194 -3.41 -0.17 11.06
C VAL A 194 -2.64 0.63 12.13
N ASP A 195 -3.32 1.50 12.87
CA ASP A 195 -2.70 2.26 13.97
C ASP A 195 -2.34 1.36 15.18
N SER A 196 -3.10 0.27 15.39
CA SER A 196 -2.89 -0.65 16.52
C SER A 196 -1.73 -1.63 16.27
N PHE A 197 -1.40 -1.91 15.01
CA PHE A 197 -0.36 -2.87 14.66
C PHE A 197 0.68 -2.22 13.75
N SER A 198 1.95 -2.31 14.14
CA SER A 198 3.06 -2.02 13.23
C SER A 198 3.17 -3.11 12.15
N ASP A 199 3.94 -2.82 11.11
CA ASP A 199 4.35 -3.82 10.11
C ASP A 199 3.22 -4.36 9.22
N ILE A 200 2.15 -3.56 9.00
CA ILE A 200 1.14 -3.80 7.98
C ILE A 200 1.51 -3.01 6.72
N TYR A 201 1.60 -3.72 5.59
CA TYR A 201 2.00 -3.17 4.30
C TYR A 201 0.97 -3.47 3.23
N LEU A 202 0.78 -2.52 2.31
CA LEU A 202 0.18 -2.79 1.02
C LEU A 202 1.28 -3.32 0.09
N SER A 203 1.20 -4.58 -0.28
CA SER A 203 2.11 -5.26 -1.20
C SER A 203 1.56 -5.13 -2.61
N VAL A 204 2.19 -4.29 -3.44
CA VAL A 204 1.82 -4.09 -4.83
C VAL A 204 2.80 -4.84 -5.73
N LEU A 205 2.27 -5.72 -6.55
CA LEU A 205 3.04 -6.56 -7.44
C LEU A 205 2.96 -6.03 -8.88
N PHE A 206 4.12 -5.92 -9.49
CA PHE A 206 4.28 -5.50 -10.88
C PHE A 206 5.06 -6.56 -11.68
N THR A 207 4.87 -6.56 -13.00
CA THR A 207 5.60 -7.39 -13.96
C THR A 207 6.17 -6.54 -15.09
N LYS A 208 7.24 -7.01 -15.72
CA LYS A 208 7.76 -6.43 -16.98
C LYS A 208 6.97 -6.93 -18.17
#